data_b4a076c68724a15b488b0b2319e332b0
#
_entry.id   b4a076c68724a15b488b0b2319e332b0
#
_cell.length_a   1.000
_cell.length_b   1.000
_cell.length_c   1.000
_cell.angle_alpha   90.00
_cell.angle_beta   90.00
_cell.angle_gamma   90.00
#
_symmetry.space_group_name_H-M   'P 1'
#
loop_
_entity.id
_entity.type
_entity.pdbx_description
1 polymer ?
#
loop_
_entity_poly.entity_id
_entity_poly.type
_entity_poly.pdbx_seq_one_letter_code
_entity_poly.pdbx_strand_id
1 'polypeptide(L)'
;MTKALPAKKKMPPSSGHRINRGAQSGSMSFVEVFGGFESVDAVRSIFLEQTEKILADLRVDILPRAGYLRVDDETGNIVVSAEYLQTGDERYLYLDVIHELVHIRQFMEGKELFDRRYSYVDRPTEIEAYTAAVNEARRIGLKKEEILDYLKVEWITEEEFQRLLAAVGVKTKPERNSSQE
;
A
#
# COMPACT_ATOMS: atom_id res chain seq x y z
N MET A 1 21.18 -2.94 -12.83
CA MET A 1 21.60 -1.78 -12.00
C MET A 1 20.70 -1.73 -10.78
N THR A 2 21.22 -2.09 -9.63
CA THR A 2 20.47 -2.14 -8.37
C THR A 2 20.26 -0.70 -7.89
N LYS A 3 19.00 -0.23 -7.91
CA LYS A 3 18.65 1.10 -7.39
C LYS A 3 18.94 1.10 -5.89
N ALA A 4 19.84 1.98 -5.42
CA ALA A 4 20.14 2.12 -4.01
C ALA A 4 18.85 2.48 -3.25
N LEU A 5 18.51 1.69 -2.23
CA LEU A 5 17.39 1.96 -1.34
C LEU A 5 17.56 3.36 -0.73
N PRO A 6 16.53 4.23 -0.77
CA PRO A 6 16.59 5.54 -0.16
C PRO A 6 16.80 5.43 1.36
N ALA A 7 17.52 6.39 1.91
CA ALA A 7 17.82 6.45 3.34
C ALA A 7 16.51 6.40 4.17
N LYS A 8 16.47 5.52 5.18
CA LYS A 8 15.33 5.29 6.08
C LYS A 8 14.87 6.60 6.71
N LYS A 9 13.81 7.20 6.20
CA LYS A 9 13.11 8.31 6.86
C LYS A 9 12.07 7.72 7.82
N LYS A 10 12.07 8.20 9.07
CA LYS A 10 11.09 7.79 10.08
C LYS A 10 9.72 8.42 9.80
N MET A 11 8.67 7.67 10.12
CA MET A 11 7.30 8.18 10.19
C MET A 11 7.18 9.39 11.14
N PRO A 12 6.28 10.35 10.86
CA PRO A 12 5.92 11.36 11.84
C PRO A 12 5.26 10.69 13.07
N PRO A 13 5.49 11.22 14.30
CA PRO A 13 5.14 10.56 15.57
C PRO A 13 3.63 10.47 15.89
N SER A 14 2.72 10.76 14.95
CA SER A 14 1.31 10.96 15.22
C SER A 14 0.38 9.75 15.01
N SER A 15 0.88 8.62 14.54
CA SER A 15 0.10 7.38 14.45
C SER A 15 0.69 6.35 15.41
N GLY A 16 -0.07 5.92 16.40
CA GLY A 16 0.35 4.91 17.38
C GLY A 16 0.57 3.50 16.81
N HIS A 17 0.69 3.39 15.46
CA HIS A 17 0.95 2.12 14.78
C HIS A 17 2.39 1.63 15.00
N ARG A 18 2.56 0.32 14.91
CA ARG A 18 3.85 -0.37 15.02
C ARG A 18 3.92 -1.46 13.95
N ILE A 19 5.05 -1.52 13.26
CA ILE A 19 5.36 -2.60 12.31
C ILE A 19 6.44 -3.50 12.93
N ASN A 20 6.13 -4.77 13.14
CA ASN A 20 7.07 -5.75 13.67
C ASN A 20 8.02 -6.23 12.57
N ARG A 21 9.07 -5.48 12.35
CA ARG A 21 10.08 -5.75 11.30
C ARG A 21 10.95 -6.99 11.56
N GLY A 22 10.89 -7.54 12.78
CA GLY A 22 11.60 -8.76 13.18
C GLY A 22 10.73 -10.02 13.12
N ALA A 23 9.48 -9.92 12.63
CA ALA A 23 8.60 -11.06 12.53
C ALA A 23 9.18 -12.11 11.58
N GLN A 24 9.09 -13.38 12.00
CA GLN A 24 9.67 -14.52 11.28
C GLN A 24 8.68 -15.06 10.25
N SER A 25 9.21 -15.79 9.25
CA SER A 25 8.38 -16.48 8.26
C SER A 25 7.37 -17.42 8.90
N GLY A 26 6.15 -17.42 8.40
CA GLY A 26 5.01 -18.18 8.92
C GLY A 26 3.75 -17.34 8.95
N SER A 27 2.66 -17.89 9.50
CA SER A 27 1.38 -17.20 9.62
C SER A 27 1.21 -16.63 11.03
N MET A 28 0.95 -15.33 11.12
CA MET A 28 0.75 -14.59 12.38
C MET A 28 -0.56 -13.81 12.34
N SER A 29 -1.04 -13.35 13.50
CA SER A 29 -2.17 -12.40 13.50
C SER A 29 -1.72 -11.04 12.96
N PHE A 30 -2.64 -10.32 12.34
CA PHE A 30 -2.36 -8.97 11.83
C PHE A 30 -1.84 -8.04 12.93
N VAL A 31 -2.46 -8.07 14.10
CA VAL A 31 -2.10 -7.19 15.23
C VAL A 31 -0.71 -7.47 15.81
N GLU A 32 -0.17 -8.70 15.65
CA GLU A 32 1.21 -9.03 16.05
C GLU A 32 2.24 -8.46 15.08
N VAL A 33 1.92 -8.38 13.79
CA VAL A 33 2.81 -7.86 12.74
C VAL A 33 2.61 -6.34 12.57
N PHE A 34 1.36 -5.89 12.55
CA PHE A 34 0.93 -4.51 12.29
C PHE A 34 0.04 -4.01 13.45
N GLY A 35 0.63 -3.75 14.60
CA GLY A 35 -0.09 -3.29 15.77
C GLY A 35 -0.45 -1.80 15.70
N GLY A 36 -1.58 -1.41 16.32
CA GLY A 36 -2.01 -0.02 16.43
C GLY A 36 -2.74 0.53 15.21
N PHE A 37 -2.89 -0.24 14.14
CA PHE A 37 -3.62 0.20 12.94
C PHE A 37 -5.12 0.39 13.20
N GLU A 38 -5.70 -0.24 14.22
CA GLU A 38 -7.08 -0.01 14.66
C GLU A 38 -7.35 1.44 15.10
N SER A 39 -6.30 2.18 15.44
CA SER A 39 -6.39 3.59 15.83
C SER A 39 -6.12 4.56 14.66
N VAL A 40 -5.79 4.07 13.47
CA VAL A 40 -5.51 4.90 12.30
C VAL A 40 -6.81 5.32 11.64
N ASP A 41 -7.04 6.63 11.48
CA ASP A 41 -8.28 7.17 10.92
C ASP A 41 -8.60 6.63 9.52
N ALA A 42 -7.59 6.48 8.65
CA ALA A 42 -7.77 5.89 7.33
C ALA A 42 -8.30 4.45 7.42
N VAL A 43 -7.77 3.64 8.35
CA VAL A 43 -8.21 2.25 8.57
C VAL A 43 -9.62 2.20 9.17
N ARG A 44 -9.92 3.08 10.12
CA ARG A 44 -11.27 3.23 10.67
C ARG A 44 -12.29 3.63 9.62
N SER A 45 -11.88 4.44 8.65
CA SER A 45 -12.74 4.81 7.50
C SER A 45 -13.00 3.64 6.54
N ILE A 46 -12.09 2.65 6.46
CA ILE A 46 -12.26 1.45 5.63
C ILE A 46 -13.30 0.50 6.22
N PHE A 47 -13.22 0.20 7.52
CA PHE A 47 -14.00 -0.85 8.18
C PHE A 47 -15.07 -0.33 9.16
N LEU A 48 -15.08 0.96 9.44
CA LEU A 48 -16.01 1.63 10.36
C LEU A 48 -16.00 0.96 11.76
N GLU A 49 -17.17 0.65 12.29
CA GLU A 49 -17.33 0.04 13.61
C GLU A 49 -16.76 -1.39 13.71
N GLN A 50 -16.50 -2.04 12.58
CA GLN A 50 -15.94 -3.40 12.54
C GLN A 50 -14.42 -3.44 12.56
N THR A 51 -13.73 -2.30 12.58
CA THR A 51 -12.29 -2.19 12.45
C THR A 51 -11.53 -3.12 13.40
N GLU A 52 -11.79 -3.03 14.69
CA GLU A 52 -11.09 -3.82 15.71
C GLU A 52 -11.31 -5.32 15.53
N LYS A 53 -12.55 -5.72 15.23
CA LYS A 53 -12.88 -7.13 15.01
C LYS A 53 -12.19 -7.69 13.78
N ILE A 54 -12.27 -6.98 12.64
CA ILE A 54 -11.66 -7.42 11.38
C ILE A 54 -10.14 -7.55 11.54
N LEU A 55 -9.47 -6.54 12.12
CA LEU A 55 -8.02 -6.59 12.31
C LEU A 55 -7.59 -7.67 13.31
N ALA A 56 -8.40 -7.99 14.31
CA ALA A 56 -8.13 -9.09 15.26
C ALA A 56 -8.22 -10.47 14.60
N ASP A 57 -9.15 -10.64 13.65
CA ASP A 57 -9.38 -11.92 12.95
C ASP A 57 -8.42 -12.09 11.74
N LEU A 58 -7.84 -11.00 11.22
CA LEU A 58 -7.02 -11.01 10.01
C LEU A 58 -5.67 -11.69 10.24
N ARG A 59 -5.22 -12.45 9.23
CA ARG A 59 -3.93 -13.16 9.23
C ARG A 59 -2.94 -12.53 8.26
N VAL A 60 -1.66 -12.66 8.62
CA VAL A 60 -0.52 -12.25 7.80
C VAL A 60 0.39 -13.46 7.58
N ASP A 61 0.60 -13.82 6.32
CA ASP A 61 1.48 -14.90 5.91
C ASP A 61 2.81 -14.29 5.46
N ILE A 62 3.86 -14.47 6.25
CA ILE A 62 5.21 -13.96 5.98
C ILE A 62 6.00 -15.00 5.22
N LEU A 63 6.36 -14.69 3.98
CA LEU A 63 7.05 -15.61 3.07
C LEU A 63 8.56 -15.30 3.01
N PRO A 64 9.43 -16.34 2.97
CA PRO A 64 10.88 -16.15 2.90
C PRO A 64 11.40 -15.72 1.52
N ARG A 65 10.51 -15.59 0.51
CA ARG A 65 10.86 -15.20 -0.86
C ARG A 65 10.74 -13.69 -1.07
N ALA A 66 11.41 -13.17 -2.11
CA ALA A 66 11.26 -11.78 -2.52
C ALA A 66 9.81 -11.45 -2.95
N GLY A 67 9.42 -10.19 -2.77
CA GLY A 67 8.09 -9.67 -3.09
C GLY A 67 7.75 -8.45 -2.24
N TYR A 68 6.48 -8.07 -2.28
CA TYR A 68 5.93 -6.93 -1.54
C TYR A 68 4.80 -7.38 -0.62
N LEU A 69 3.83 -6.50 -0.35
CA LEU A 69 2.55 -6.85 0.26
C LEU A 69 1.51 -7.17 -0.83
N ARG A 70 0.58 -8.05 -0.52
CA ARG A 70 -0.62 -8.30 -1.30
C ARG A 70 -1.67 -9.05 -0.47
N VAL A 71 -2.94 -8.99 -0.89
CA VAL A 71 -3.98 -9.89 -0.40
C VAL A 71 -3.95 -11.18 -1.23
N ASP A 72 -4.12 -12.31 -0.56
CA ASP A 72 -4.38 -13.59 -1.19
C ASP A 72 -5.89 -13.72 -1.45
N ASP A 73 -6.28 -13.86 -2.72
CA ASP A 73 -7.68 -13.86 -3.15
C ASP A 73 -8.43 -15.18 -2.89
N GLU A 74 -7.72 -16.21 -2.46
CA GLU A 74 -8.34 -17.47 -2.03
C GLU A 74 -8.64 -17.46 -0.52
N THR A 75 -7.71 -16.93 0.28
CA THR A 75 -7.79 -17.00 1.74
C THR A 75 -8.25 -15.71 2.40
N GLY A 76 -8.07 -14.57 1.72
CA GLY A 76 -8.26 -13.24 2.31
C GLY A 76 -7.17 -12.85 3.31
N ASN A 77 -6.05 -13.57 3.39
CA ASN A 77 -4.91 -13.20 4.21
C ASN A 77 -4.07 -12.12 3.53
N ILE A 78 -3.37 -11.33 4.32
CA ILE A 78 -2.27 -10.49 3.80
C ILE A 78 -1.04 -11.38 3.67
N VAL A 79 -0.38 -11.31 2.51
CA VAL A 79 0.90 -11.98 2.25
C VAL A 79 1.99 -10.93 2.15
N VAL A 80 3.09 -11.11 2.87
CA VAL A 80 4.23 -10.18 2.85
C VAL A 80 5.55 -10.93 2.70
N SER A 81 6.47 -10.36 1.92
CA SER A 81 7.87 -10.81 1.89
C SER A 81 8.58 -10.46 3.20
N ALA A 82 9.30 -11.43 3.78
CA ALA A 82 10.11 -11.18 4.98
C ALA A 82 11.18 -10.11 4.71
N GLU A 83 11.81 -10.12 3.54
CA GLU A 83 12.80 -9.12 3.14
C GLU A 83 12.17 -7.72 3.08
N TYR A 84 11.02 -7.57 2.41
CA TYR A 84 10.33 -6.28 2.33
C TYR A 84 9.89 -5.77 3.70
N LEU A 85 9.33 -6.65 4.55
CA LEU A 85 8.95 -6.32 5.92
C LEU A 85 10.15 -5.80 6.72
N GLN A 86 11.34 -6.41 6.56
CA GLN A 86 12.56 -6.05 7.31
C GLN A 86 13.25 -4.80 6.76
N THR A 87 13.30 -4.63 5.44
CA THR A 87 14.17 -3.64 4.78
C THR A 87 13.43 -2.51 4.08
N GLY A 88 12.14 -2.65 3.76
CA GLY A 88 11.34 -1.65 3.06
C GLY A 88 11.31 -0.29 3.78
N ASP A 89 11.06 0.80 3.02
CA ASP A 89 10.83 2.12 3.63
C ASP A 89 9.58 2.04 4.52
N GLU A 90 9.70 2.48 5.78
CA GLU A 90 8.63 2.36 6.77
C GLU A 90 7.35 3.09 6.36
N ARG A 91 7.48 4.23 5.67
CA ARG A 91 6.34 5.03 5.22
C ARG A 91 5.61 4.35 4.07
N TYR A 92 6.36 3.74 3.14
CA TYR A 92 5.77 3.00 2.02
C TYR A 92 5.13 1.71 2.51
N LEU A 93 5.79 1.00 3.40
CA LEU A 93 5.22 -0.19 4.05
C LEU A 93 3.93 0.13 4.81
N TYR A 94 3.89 1.28 5.50
CA TYR A 94 2.66 1.77 6.14
C TYR A 94 1.53 2.05 5.13
N LEU A 95 1.86 2.70 4.02
CA LEU A 95 0.88 2.99 2.96
C LEU A 95 0.41 1.71 2.26
N ASP A 96 1.31 0.74 2.05
CA ASP A 96 0.96 -0.55 1.49
C ASP A 96 0.01 -1.32 2.40
N VAL A 97 0.21 -1.28 3.72
CA VAL A 97 -0.76 -1.88 4.66
C VAL A 97 -2.14 -1.27 4.49
N ILE A 98 -2.26 0.05 4.33
CA ILE A 98 -3.55 0.71 4.11
C ILE A 98 -4.15 0.32 2.76
N HIS A 99 -3.34 0.25 1.71
CA HIS A 99 -3.72 -0.24 0.39
C HIS A 99 -4.31 -1.65 0.48
N GLU A 100 -3.60 -2.58 1.11
CA GLU A 100 -4.06 -3.96 1.26
C GLU A 100 -5.31 -4.09 2.15
N LEU A 101 -5.47 -3.25 3.17
CA LEU A 101 -6.69 -3.24 3.96
C LEU A 101 -7.92 -2.80 3.16
N VAL A 102 -7.77 -1.96 2.13
CA VAL A 102 -8.84 -1.70 1.17
C VAL A 102 -9.17 -2.97 0.38
N HIS A 103 -8.17 -3.72 -0.07
CA HIS A 103 -8.38 -5.00 -0.74
C HIS A 103 -9.03 -6.05 0.17
N ILE A 104 -8.70 -6.08 1.47
CA ILE A 104 -9.43 -6.94 2.44
C ILE A 104 -10.91 -6.60 2.47
N ARG A 105 -11.27 -5.32 2.54
CA ARG A 105 -12.68 -4.92 2.48
C ARG A 105 -13.34 -5.34 1.16
N GLN A 106 -12.68 -5.12 0.05
CA GLN A 106 -13.17 -5.52 -1.28
C GLN A 106 -13.34 -7.04 -1.39
N PHE A 107 -12.42 -7.83 -0.83
CA PHE A 107 -12.54 -9.27 -0.73
C PHE A 107 -13.77 -9.68 0.08
N MET A 108 -13.98 -9.08 1.24
CA MET A 108 -15.17 -9.33 2.09
C MET A 108 -16.48 -8.94 1.40
N GLU A 109 -16.45 -7.95 0.51
CA GLU A 109 -17.57 -7.53 -0.34
C GLU A 109 -17.78 -8.47 -1.56
N GLY A 110 -16.91 -9.47 -1.75
CA GLY A 110 -16.97 -10.39 -2.89
C GLY A 110 -16.54 -9.79 -4.24
N LYS A 111 -15.74 -8.71 -4.22
CA LYS A 111 -15.19 -8.11 -5.44
C LYS A 111 -14.06 -8.97 -6.01
N GLU A 112 -13.98 -9.03 -7.35
CA GLU A 112 -12.87 -9.66 -8.05
C GLU A 112 -11.64 -8.74 -8.01
N LEU A 113 -10.65 -9.06 -7.15
CA LEU A 113 -9.47 -8.23 -6.94
C LEU A 113 -8.56 -8.19 -8.18
N PHE A 114 -8.43 -9.32 -8.89
CA PHE A 114 -7.51 -9.48 -10.03
C PHE A 114 -8.24 -9.55 -11.37
N ASP A 115 -9.26 -8.72 -11.54
CA ASP A 115 -10.07 -8.69 -12.78
C ASP A 115 -9.18 -8.48 -14.02
N ARG A 116 -9.05 -9.52 -14.83
CA ARG A 116 -8.19 -9.55 -16.02
C ARG A 116 -8.78 -8.77 -17.22
N ARG A 117 -9.99 -8.23 -17.12
CA ARG A 117 -10.57 -7.34 -18.12
C ARG A 117 -9.91 -5.97 -18.14
N TYR A 118 -9.19 -5.63 -17.08
CA TYR A 118 -8.46 -4.36 -16.93
C TYR A 118 -6.96 -4.60 -16.83
N SER A 119 -6.16 -3.65 -17.31
CA SER A 119 -4.75 -3.60 -16.91
C SER A 119 -4.63 -3.30 -15.41
N TYR A 120 -3.50 -3.60 -14.80
CA TYR A 120 -3.30 -3.45 -13.35
C TYR A 120 -3.78 -2.08 -12.82
N VAL A 121 -3.31 -1.00 -13.44
CA VAL A 121 -3.59 0.38 -12.99
C VAL A 121 -5.01 0.86 -13.30
N ASP A 122 -5.73 0.17 -14.17
CA ASP A 122 -7.09 0.53 -14.58
C ASP A 122 -8.16 -0.29 -13.82
N ARG A 123 -7.75 -1.24 -12.98
CA ARG A 123 -8.68 -1.99 -12.12
C ARG A 123 -9.37 -1.06 -11.13
N PRO A 124 -10.69 -1.04 -11.05
CA PRO A 124 -11.40 -0.22 -10.07
C PRO A 124 -10.97 -0.48 -8.63
N THR A 125 -10.60 -1.74 -8.31
CA THR A 125 -10.10 -2.17 -7.00
C THR A 125 -8.76 -1.54 -6.67
N GLU A 126 -7.84 -1.50 -7.62
CA GLU A 126 -6.53 -0.87 -7.45
C GLU A 126 -6.62 0.66 -7.33
N ILE A 127 -7.46 1.28 -8.18
CA ILE A 127 -7.67 2.74 -8.13
C ILE A 127 -8.22 3.16 -6.76
N GLU A 128 -9.17 2.40 -6.21
CA GLU A 128 -9.72 2.66 -4.87
C GLU A 128 -8.65 2.51 -3.79
N ALA A 129 -7.85 1.44 -3.83
CA ALA A 129 -6.80 1.17 -2.86
C ALA A 129 -5.67 2.22 -2.92
N TYR A 130 -5.18 2.55 -4.10
CA TYR A 130 -4.19 3.62 -4.27
C TYR A 130 -4.74 5.00 -3.89
N THR A 131 -6.02 5.27 -4.12
CA THR A 131 -6.63 6.53 -3.69
C THR A 131 -6.60 6.66 -2.17
N ALA A 132 -6.92 5.61 -1.44
CA ALA A 132 -6.82 5.60 0.02
C ALA A 132 -5.38 5.82 0.50
N ALA A 133 -4.41 5.10 -0.08
CA ALA A 133 -2.99 5.23 0.24
C ALA A 133 -2.46 6.65 -0.05
N VAL A 134 -2.81 7.25 -1.20
CA VAL A 134 -2.40 8.62 -1.58
C VAL A 134 -3.01 9.67 -0.64
N ASN A 135 -4.27 9.52 -0.26
CA ASN A 135 -4.91 10.43 0.69
C ASN A 135 -4.21 10.38 2.05
N GLU A 136 -3.87 9.17 2.50
CA GLU A 136 -3.13 8.98 3.74
C GLU A 136 -1.69 9.50 3.63
N ALA A 137 -1.00 9.29 2.50
CA ALA A 137 0.32 9.85 2.25
C ALA A 137 0.33 11.39 2.38
N ARG A 138 -0.71 12.05 1.86
CA ARG A 138 -0.90 13.51 2.01
C ARG A 138 -1.14 13.89 3.48
N ARG A 139 -2.00 13.13 4.18
CA ARG A 139 -2.33 13.38 5.59
C ARG A 139 -1.10 13.28 6.49
N ILE A 140 -0.21 12.31 6.25
CA ILE A 140 1.05 12.15 7.01
C ILE A 140 2.18 13.06 6.52
N GLY A 141 1.90 13.94 5.55
CA GLY A 141 2.82 14.99 5.09
C GLY A 141 3.89 14.54 4.11
N LEU A 142 3.68 13.44 3.36
CA LEU A 142 4.56 13.10 2.25
C LEU A 142 4.50 14.20 1.18
N LYS A 143 5.68 14.58 0.69
CA LYS A 143 5.79 15.51 -0.43
C LYS A 143 5.34 14.85 -1.72
N LYS A 144 5.00 15.66 -2.71
CA LYS A 144 4.56 15.18 -4.02
C LYS A 144 5.56 14.21 -4.66
N GLU A 145 6.84 14.52 -4.57
CA GLU A 145 7.91 13.69 -5.12
C GLU A 145 7.96 12.30 -4.44
N GLU A 146 7.71 12.24 -3.14
CA GLU A 146 7.66 10.99 -2.39
C GLU A 146 6.41 10.16 -2.75
N ILE A 147 5.27 10.83 -3.01
CA ILE A 147 4.05 10.16 -3.50
C ILE A 147 4.26 9.63 -4.92
N LEU A 148 4.92 10.38 -5.80
CA LEU A 148 5.24 9.93 -7.15
C LEU A 148 6.18 8.71 -7.10
N ASP A 149 7.18 8.73 -6.22
CA ASP A 149 8.10 7.61 -6.03
C ASP A 149 7.38 6.36 -5.49
N TYR A 150 6.48 6.53 -4.54
CA TYR A 150 5.62 5.47 -4.02
C TYR A 150 4.76 4.81 -5.10
N LEU A 151 4.12 5.61 -5.97
CA LEU A 151 3.23 5.10 -7.03
C LEU A 151 3.98 4.49 -8.23
N LYS A 152 5.28 4.77 -8.37
CA LYS A 152 6.10 4.26 -9.48
C LYS A 152 6.61 2.85 -9.19
N VAL A 153 5.71 1.86 -9.28
CA VAL A 153 6.03 0.44 -9.09
C VAL A 153 6.77 -0.12 -10.31
N GLU A 154 7.60 -1.16 -10.11
CA GLU A 154 8.55 -1.66 -11.12
C GLU A 154 7.88 -2.35 -12.32
N TRP A 155 6.64 -2.83 -12.16
CA TRP A 155 5.92 -3.65 -13.15
C TRP A 155 4.94 -2.87 -14.02
N ILE A 156 4.89 -1.54 -13.92
CA ILE A 156 4.05 -0.70 -14.78
C ILE A 156 4.89 0.10 -15.77
N THR A 157 4.33 0.35 -16.94
CA THR A 157 4.92 1.23 -17.96
C THR A 157 4.76 2.70 -17.57
N GLU A 158 5.49 3.59 -18.23
CA GLU A 158 5.32 5.05 -18.03
C GLU A 158 3.90 5.52 -18.40
N GLU A 159 3.30 4.96 -19.43
CA GLU A 159 1.90 5.27 -19.82
C GLU A 159 0.91 4.83 -18.75
N GLU A 160 1.08 3.64 -18.20
CA GLU A 160 0.29 3.14 -17.08
C GLU A 160 0.46 4.00 -15.83
N PHE A 161 1.70 4.41 -15.55
CA PHE A 161 1.98 5.32 -14.45
C PHE A 161 1.22 6.64 -14.58
N GLN A 162 1.22 7.25 -15.78
CA GLN A 162 0.45 8.49 -16.02
C GLN A 162 -1.06 8.28 -15.85
N ARG A 163 -1.62 7.14 -16.29
CA ARG A 163 -3.03 6.81 -16.05
C ARG A 163 -3.35 6.64 -14.57
N LEU A 164 -2.48 5.94 -13.83
CA LEU A 164 -2.62 5.79 -12.37
C LEU A 164 -2.62 7.15 -11.67
N LEU A 165 -1.66 8.02 -12.00
CA LEU A 165 -1.60 9.38 -11.43
C LEU A 165 -2.87 10.18 -11.68
N ALA A 166 -3.41 10.11 -12.90
CA ALA A 166 -4.66 10.79 -13.25
C ALA A 166 -5.83 10.21 -12.46
N ALA A 167 -5.92 8.88 -12.34
CA ALA A 167 -6.99 8.19 -11.63
C ALA A 167 -7.01 8.51 -10.13
N VAL A 168 -5.84 8.61 -9.48
CA VAL A 168 -5.72 8.93 -8.03
C VAL A 168 -5.56 10.42 -7.72
N GLY A 169 -5.71 11.29 -8.72
CA GLY A 169 -5.70 12.75 -8.55
C GLY A 169 -4.33 13.32 -8.15
N VAL A 170 -3.23 12.74 -8.65
CA VAL A 170 -1.87 13.25 -8.48
C VAL A 170 -1.45 13.95 -9.76
N LYS A 171 -1.37 15.30 -9.74
CA LYS A 171 -0.99 16.09 -10.91
C LYS A 171 0.53 16.11 -11.07
N THR A 172 1.06 15.72 -12.22
CA THR A 172 2.43 16.07 -12.65
C THR A 172 2.46 17.54 -13.11
N LYS A 173 3.61 18.24 -12.97
CA LYS A 173 3.76 19.52 -13.68
C LYS A 173 3.73 19.21 -15.18
N PRO A 174 3.03 20.00 -16.00
CA PRO A 174 3.16 19.87 -17.45
C PRO A 174 4.65 20.04 -17.79
N GLU A 175 5.20 19.10 -18.55
CA GLU A 175 6.51 19.29 -19.18
C GLU A 175 6.41 20.58 -19.98
N ARG A 176 7.28 21.55 -19.67
CA ARG A 176 7.43 22.71 -20.53
C ARG A 176 8.01 22.19 -21.84
N ASN A 177 7.19 22.13 -22.87
CA ASN A 177 7.67 21.92 -24.22
C ASN A 177 8.75 22.96 -24.50
N SER A 178 10.02 22.52 -24.45
CA SER A 178 11.14 23.24 -25.04
C SER A 178 11.11 22.99 -26.55
N SER A 179 10.13 23.59 -27.20
CA SER A 179 10.06 23.69 -28.64
C SER A 179 9.76 25.14 -28.97
N GLN A 180 10.83 25.95 -28.97
CA GLN A 180 10.94 27.19 -29.73
C GLN A 180 12.42 27.60 -29.72
N GLU A 181 13.13 27.14 -30.73
CA GLU A 181 13.93 28.02 -31.61
C GLU A 181 14.45 27.20 -32.79
#